data_1c07814c6279fc2742bf95c58120707e
#
_entry.id   1c07814c6279fc2742bf95c58120707e
#
_cell.length_a   1.000
_cell.length_b   1.000
_cell.length_c   1.000
_cell.angle_alpha   90.00
_cell.angle_beta   90.00
_cell.angle_gamma   90.00
#
_symmetry.space_group_name_H-M   'P 1'
#
loop_
_entity.id
_entity.type
_entity.pdbx_description
1 polymer ?
#
loop_
_entity_poly.entity_id
_entity_poly.type
_entity_poly.pdbx_seq_one_letter_code
_entity_poly.pdbx_strand_id
1 'polypeptide(L)'
;SAFMVSDKVEIVTKSYKEGAQAVKWTGEGDTEYTLENTEKAERGTDIIMYINAEEKDFLEENKLQDLLTKYCKFLPIEIVFGKKKEWKDGKYVDTEEDNIINDTNPLWTRKPSELKEEDYQKFYRELYPMAQDPLFHIHLNVDYPFNLTGILYFPKIDNKFEIQKNKIQLYSNQVYVSDSVEGIVPEYLTLLHGVIDSPDIPLNVSRSYLQSDRNVKKISNHITKKVADSLTDIFKNNREEYEKKWDDLKVFIQYGMLTDEKFAERANPIVLLKDTDGKYFTLEEYENLVKVNQTDKDNHIVYLYATDVQEQYTYIQAAKDKGYDVLVMDGQLDTHFINHIEQKNADHKFLRVDSDVIDKLIPKNETKETDWSEAEQEEMKDVFNAQLPKEGGMYVVNFEALGETADPVLITRSEFMRRMKEMAAMNPGMGFYGAMDDQFTLVVNTDHKLVKNILADEQKEMAAKLEPIDFEIKENEGKKTEIDELNKGKKEDEIPQVDKDRKKEYDDKINGLRKQKQELLQEYGKGNQVVGQLIDLALLANGLLKGEALNKFVKRSVELIK
;
A
#
# COMPACT_ATOMS: atom_id res chain seq x y z
N SER A 1 35.18 22.47 -19.67
CA SER A 1 33.82 22.08 -20.13
C SER A 1 33.38 22.84 -21.38
N ALA A 2 33.76 24.13 -21.57
CA ALA A 2 33.40 24.87 -22.78
C ALA A 2 33.87 24.15 -24.06
N PHE A 3 35.09 23.60 -24.05
CA PHE A 3 35.66 22.84 -25.17
C PHE A 3 35.01 21.45 -25.43
N MET A 4 34.01 21.06 -24.67
CA MET A 4 33.20 19.88 -25.03
C MET A 4 32.23 20.17 -26.18
N VAL A 5 31.85 21.44 -26.35
CA VAL A 5 30.86 21.88 -27.36
C VAL A 5 31.43 22.92 -28.33
N SER A 6 32.68 23.39 -28.13
CA SER A 6 33.31 24.42 -28.94
C SER A 6 34.74 24.08 -29.31
N ASP A 7 35.12 24.41 -30.54
CA ASP A 7 36.49 24.22 -31.02
C ASP A 7 37.44 25.34 -30.54
N LYS A 8 36.87 26.52 -30.23
CA LYS A 8 37.60 27.70 -29.81
C LYS A 8 36.76 28.54 -28.85
N VAL A 9 37.41 29.14 -27.86
CA VAL A 9 36.80 30.09 -26.93
C VAL A 9 37.61 31.38 -26.88
N GLU A 10 36.96 32.51 -27.00
CA GLU A 10 37.54 33.83 -26.80
C GLU A 10 36.89 34.51 -25.60
N ILE A 11 37.70 35.16 -24.75
CA ILE A 11 37.24 35.93 -23.60
C ILE A 11 37.78 37.34 -23.72
N VAL A 12 36.90 38.34 -23.91
CA VAL A 12 37.29 39.76 -23.96
C VAL A 12 36.82 40.42 -22.67
N THR A 13 37.76 40.91 -21.88
CA THR A 13 37.43 41.45 -20.55
C THR A 13 38.08 42.80 -20.29
N LYS A 14 37.34 43.72 -19.62
CA LYS A 14 37.82 45.00 -19.14
C LYS A 14 37.44 45.20 -17.67
N SER A 15 38.45 45.46 -16.86
CA SER A 15 38.27 45.66 -15.42
C SER A 15 37.44 46.93 -15.11
N TYR A 16 36.81 46.94 -13.94
CA TYR A 16 36.11 48.13 -13.40
C TYR A 16 37.05 49.24 -12.97
N LYS A 17 38.36 48.98 -12.87
CA LYS A 17 39.34 49.98 -12.46
C LYS A 17 39.50 51.03 -13.53
N GLU A 18 39.58 52.28 -13.08
CA GLU A 18 39.77 53.44 -13.97
C GLU A 18 41.12 53.30 -14.73
N GLY A 19 41.09 53.57 -16.03
CA GLY A 19 42.26 53.43 -16.91
C GLY A 19 42.66 52.01 -17.27
N ALA A 20 41.87 51.00 -16.88
CA ALA A 20 42.17 49.63 -17.23
C ALA A 20 42.09 49.41 -18.75
N GLN A 21 43.10 48.70 -19.30
CA GLN A 21 43.10 48.27 -20.69
C GLN A 21 42.34 46.93 -20.81
N ALA A 22 41.58 46.76 -21.86
CA ALA A 22 40.90 45.51 -22.14
C ALA A 22 41.90 44.45 -22.64
N VAL A 23 41.63 43.19 -22.28
CA VAL A 23 42.46 42.03 -22.64
C VAL A 23 41.60 40.98 -23.30
N LYS A 24 42.13 40.35 -24.33
CA LYS A 24 41.52 39.19 -25.00
C LYS A 24 42.36 37.96 -24.73
N TRP A 25 41.71 36.94 -24.23
CA TRP A 25 42.24 35.58 -24.10
C TRP A 25 41.62 34.70 -25.19
N THR A 26 42.42 33.82 -25.81
CA THR A 26 41.95 32.85 -26.82
C THR A 26 42.55 31.48 -26.53
N GLY A 27 41.75 30.42 -26.55
CA GLY A 27 42.18 29.04 -26.40
C GLY A 27 41.39 28.10 -27.31
N GLU A 28 42.02 26.99 -27.73
CA GLU A 28 41.47 25.97 -28.62
C GLU A 28 41.35 24.60 -27.94
N GLY A 29 41.42 24.56 -26.59
CA GLY A 29 41.21 23.33 -25.81
C GLY A 29 42.47 22.53 -25.51
N ASP A 30 43.62 22.99 -25.99
CA ASP A 30 44.94 22.47 -25.67
C ASP A 30 45.55 23.19 -24.44
N THR A 31 46.86 23.00 -24.21
CA THR A 31 47.61 23.65 -23.13
C THR A 31 48.10 25.05 -23.47
N GLU A 32 47.93 25.47 -24.70
CA GLU A 32 48.40 26.77 -25.18
C GLU A 32 47.20 27.75 -25.23
N TYR A 33 47.49 29.02 -24.94
CA TYR A 33 46.55 30.12 -25.08
C TYR A 33 47.27 31.39 -25.50
N THR A 34 46.55 32.30 -26.10
CA THR A 34 47.03 33.65 -26.39
C THR A 34 46.40 34.66 -25.46
N LEU A 35 47.17 35.66 -25.08
CA LEU A 35 46.68 36.80 -24.28
C LEU A 35 47.20 38.08 -24.91
N GLU A 36 46.28 38.94 -25.37
CA GLU A 36 46.61 40.17 -26.07
C GLU A 36 45.76 41.35 -25.59
N ASN A 37 46.32 42.55 -25.72
CA ASN A 37 45.56 43.76 -25.45
C ASN A 37 44.57 44.02 -26.59
N THR A 38 43.37 44.46 -26.21
CA THR A 38 42.30 44.75 -27.16
C THR A 38 41.52 45.99 -26.75
N GLU A 39 40.57 46.39 -27.57
CA GLU A 39 39.66 47.49 -27.25
C GLU A 39 38.30 46.97 -26.80
N LYS A 40 37.77 47.51 -25.69
CA LYS A 40 36.41 47.31 -25.22
C LYS A 40 35.91 48.61 -24.61
N ALA A 41 34.77 49.11 -25.11
CA ALA A 41 34.25 50.40 -24.68
C ALA A 41 33.84 50.38 -23.19
N GLU A 42 33.07 49.40 -22.81
CA GLU A 42 32.53 49.28 -21.47
C GLU A 42 33.24 48.20 -20.61
N ARG A 43 33.17 48.36 -19.30
CA ARG A 43 33.58 47.31 -18.37
C ARG A 43 32.74 46.05 -18.56
N GLY A 44 33.33 44.88 -18.26
CA GLY A 44 32.62 43.59 -18.33
C GLY A 44 33.42 42.55 -19.06
N THR A 45 32.86 41.39 -19.23
CA THR A 45 33.47 40.23 -19.88
C THR A 45 32.52 39.64 -20.91
N ASP A 46 33.02 39.50 -22.15
CA ASP A 46 32.35 38.79 -23.24
C ASP A 46 33.01 37.41 -23.37
N ILE A 47 32.23 36.36 -23.39
CA ILE A 47 32.67 34.99 -23.64
C ILE A 47 32.08 34.56 -24.98
N ILE A 48 32.93 34.26 -25.94
CA ILE A 48 32.55 33.87 -27.30
C ILE A 48 32.96 32.43 -27.49
N MET A 49 32.02 31.55 -27.67
CA MET A 49 32.20 30.13 -27.91
C MET A 49 31.93 29.81 -29.39
N TYR A 50 32.94 29.30 -30.09
CA TYR A 50 32.79 28.84 -31.47
C TYR A 50 32.37 27.38 -31.46
N ILE A 51 31.03 27.18 -31.55
CA ILE A 51 30.43 25.87 -31.44
C ILE A 51 30.87 24.95 -32.56
N ASN A 52 31.28 23.73 -32.23
CA ASN A 52 31.74 22.73 -33.18
C ASN A 52 30.62 22.22 -34.08
N ALA A 53 30.98 21.50 -35.15
CA ALA A 53 30.01 21.04 -36.16
C ALA A 53 29.03 19.97 -35.65
N GLU A 54 29.39 19.25 -34.60
CA GLU A 54 28.57 18.16 -34.03
C GLU A 54 27.52 18.70 -33.06
N GLU A 55 27.75 19.87 -32.46
CA GLU A 55 26.95 20.44 -31.37
C GLU A 55 26.18 21.71 -31.79
N LYS A 56 25.86 21.84 -33.10
CA LYS A 56 25.17 23.02 -33.66
C LYS A 56 23.81 23.33 -33.02
N ASP A 57 23.17 22.36 -32.40
CA ASP A 57 21.91 22.54 -31.70
C ASP A 57 21.99 23.62 -30.61
N PHE A 58 23.19 23.85 -30.05
CA PHE A 58 23.43 24.94 -29.08
C PHE A 58 23.45 26.34 -29.71
N LEU A 59 23.29 26.47 -31.02
CA LEU A 59 23.08 27.74 -31.71
C LEU A 59 21.60 28.11 -31.84
N GLU A 60 20.68 27.17 -31.49
CA GLU A 60 19.26 27.40 -31.56
C GLU A 60 18.74 28.12 -30.31
N GLU A 61 17.98 29.21 -30.52
CA GLU A 61 17.39 30.04 -29.46
C GLU A 61 16.57 29.21 -28.47
N ASN A 62 15.70 28.34 -28.97
CA ASN A 62 14.83 27.49 -28.14
C ASN A 62 15.64 26.54 -27.24
N LYS A 63 16.69 25.91 -27.78
CA LYS A 63 17.56 25.02 -27.03
C LYS A 63 18.29 25.75 -25.89
N LEU A 64 18.80 26.94 -26.17
CA LEU A 64 19.43 27.76 -25.13
C LEU A 64 18.44 28.24 -24.08
N GLN A 65 17.24 28.64 -24.50
CA GLN A 65 16.19 29.06 -23.58
C GLN A 65 15.77 27.94 -22.63
N ASP A 66 15.60 26.71 -23.13
CA ASP A 66 15.28 25.53 -22.32
C ASP A 66 16.38 25.27 -21.28
N LEU A 67 17.65 25.33 -21.68
CA LEU A 67 18.78 25.14 -20.79
C LEU A 67 18.85 26.24 -19.71
N LEU A 68 18.70 27.50 -20.11
CA LEU A 68 18.72 28.63 -19.19
C LEU A 68 17.53 28.54 -18.21
N THR A 69 16.35 28.19 -18.69
CA THR A 69 15.17 27.98 -17.83
C THR A 69 15.39 26.85 -16.84
N LYS A 70 16.00 25.74 -17.30
CA LYS A 70 16.24 24.57 -16.43
C LYS A 70 17.27 24.87 -15.33
N TYR A 71 18.41 25.46 -15.70
CA TYR A 71 19.58 25.55 -14.80
C TYR A 71 19.73 26.92 -14.14
N CYS A 72 19.15 27.98 -14.70
CA CYS A 72 19.39 29.35 -14.29
C CYS A 72 18.15 30.09 -13.79
N LYS A 73 16.98 29.43 -13.78
CA LYS A 73 15.66 30.04 -13.47
C LYS A 73 15.64 30.87 -12.19
N PHE A 74 16.44 30.52 -11.21
CA PHE A 74 16.42 31.17 -9.88
C PHE A 74 17.78 31.73 -9.46
N LEU A 75 18.70 31.93 -10.40
CA LEU A 75 19.99 32.56 -10.08
C LEU A 75 19.79 33.96 -9.50
N PRO A 76 20.60 34.38 -8.49
CA PRO A 76 20.43 35.66 -7.79
C PRO A 76 20.92 36.88 -8.58
N ILE A 77 21.21 36.71 -9.85
CA ILE A 77 21.67 37.77 -10.77
C ILE A 77 20.79 37.69 -12.01
N GLU A 78 20.25 38.85 -12.45
CA GLU A 78 19.40 38.93 -13.64
C GLU A 78 20.14 38.43 -14.88
N ILE A 79 19.46 37.59 -15.64
CA ILE A 79 19.89 37.05 -16.93
C ILE A 79 18.97 37.58 -18.00
N VAL A 80 19.53 38.37 -18.89
CA VAL A 80 18.82 38.86 -20.08
C VAL A 80 19.08 37.91 -21.24
N PHE A 81 17.99 37.41 -21.83
CA PHE A 81 18.06 36.57 -23.04
C PHE A 81 17.09 37.11 -24.10
N GLY A 82 17.63 37.87 -25.04
CA GLY A 82 16.89 38.56 -26.08
C GLY A 82 16.01 39.71 -25.55
N LYS A 83 15.01 40.07 -26.31
CA LYS A 83 14.02 41.10 -25.99
C LYS A 83 12.67 40.45 -25.67
N LYS A 84 11.84 41.16 -24.90
CA LYS A 84 10.43 40.77 -24.72
C LYS A 84 9.72 40.78 -26.05
N LYS A 85 8.90 39.76 -26.32
CA LYS A 85 8.12 39.65 -27.57
C LYS A 85 6.65 39.96 -27.28
N GLU A 86 6.05 40.84 -28.08
CA GLU A 86 4.63 41.14 -28.06
C GLU A 86 3.94 40.61 -29.30
N TRP A 87 2.69 40.14 -29.14
CA TRP A 87 1.87 39.71 -30.25
C TRP A 87 1.25 40.90 -30.95
N LYS A 88 1.68 41.20 -32.20
CA LYS A 88 1.13 42.30 -33.05
C LYS A 88 0.89 41.78 -34.46
N ASP A 89 -0.25 42.06 -35.03
CA ASP A 89 -0.62 41.76 -36.41
C ASP A 89 -0.36 40.31 -36.84
N GLY A 90 -0.67 39.31 -35.95
CA GLY A 90 -0.53 37.89 -36.29
C GLY A 90 0.87 37.31 -36.16
N LYS A 91 1.84 38.05 -35.58
CA LYS A 91 3.22 37.63 -35.33
C LYS A 91 3.77 38.19 -34.03
N TYR A 92 4.76 37.49 -33.46
CA TYR A 92 5.55 38.00 -32.35
C TYR A 92 6.58 39.01 -32.88
N VAL A 93 6.65 40.18 -32.22
CA VAL A 93 7.60 41.26 -32.54
C VAL A 93 8.39 41.60 -31.29
N ASP A 94 9.71 41.73 -31.41
CA ASP A 94 10.56 42.16 -30.31
C ASP A 94 10.22 43.59 -29.87
N THR A 95 10.19 43.82 -28.57
CA THR A 95 10.05 45.13 -27.97
C THR A 95 11.41 45.76 -27.65
N GLU A 96 11.45 46.99 -27.17
CA GLU A 96 12.70 47.60 -26.68
C GLU A 96 13.15 47.08 -25.32
N GLU A 97 12.26 46.36 -24.60
CA GLU A 97 12.52 45.87 -23.25
C GLU A 97 13.34 44.57 -23.27
N ASP A 98 14.29 44.49 -22.33
CA ASP A 98 15.08 43.29 -22.11
C ASP A 98 14.21 42.14 -21.55
N ASN A 99 14.41 40.94 -22.07
CA ASN A 99 13.75 39.73 -21.57
C ASN A 99 14.58 39.11 -20.43
N ILE A 100 14.23 39.45 -19.18
CA ILE A 100 14.82 38.82 -17.98
C ILE A 100 14.14 37.47 -17.77
N ILE A 101 14.93 36.38 -17.83
CA ILE A 101 14.39 35.01 -17.85
C ILE A 101 14.38 34.30 -16.49
N ASN A 102 14.95 34.89 -15.46
CA ASN A 102 15.09 34.32 -14.14
C ASN A 102 14.43 35.18 -13.04
N ASP A 103 14.01 34.52 -11.97
CA ASP A 103 13.56 35.17 -10.74
C ASP A 103 14.72 35.22 -9.74
N THR A 104 15.23 36.42 -9.45
CA THR A 104 16.37 36.60 -8.54
C THR A 104 15.98 36.54 -7.06
N ASN A 105 14.69 36.57 -6.74
CA ASN A 105 14.17 36.52 -5.38
C ASN A 105 13.03 35.50 -5.26
N PRO A 106 13.33 34.20 -5.48
CA PRO A 106 12.32 33.15 -5.52
C PRO A 106 11.60 33.00 -4.18
N LEU A 107 10.40 32.42 -4.22
CA LEU A 107 9.47 32.37 -3.10
C LEU A 107 10.08 31.79 -1.82
N TRP A 108 10.90 30.75 -1.93
CA TRP A 108 11.50 30.09 -0.77
C TRP A 108 12.58 30.88 -0.04
N THR A 109 13.08 31.98 -0.62
CA THR A 109 14.05 32.87 0.03
C THR A 109 13.38 33.96 0.84
N ARG A 110 12.06 34.16 0.68
CA ARG A 110 11.28 35.15 1.38
C ARG A 110 10.81 34.62 2.75
N LYS A 111 10.51 35.53 3.66
CA LYS A 111 10.00 35.14 4.98
C LYS A 111 8.57 34.60 4.88
N PRO A 112 8.24 33.47 5.54
CA PRO A 112 6.88 32.93 5.52
C PRO A 112 5.81 33.94 5.98
N SER A 113 6.15 34.85 6.90
CA SER A 113 5.25 35.89 7.41
C SER A 113 4.87 36.95 6.39
N GLU A 114 5.58 37.05 5.27
CA GLU A 114 5.34 38.00 4.19
C GLU A 114 4.53 37.42 3.04
N LEU A 115 4.24 36.09 3.10
CA LEU A 115 3.61 35.33 2.04
C LEU A 115 2.17 34.92 2.41
N LYS A 116 1.35 34.81 1.36
CA LYS A 116 -0.03 34.34 1.45
C LYS A 116 -0.17 32.97 0.77
N GLU A 117 -1.26 32.29 1.05
CA GLU A 117 -1.55 30.98 0.44
C GLU A 117 -1.55 31.02 -1.10
N GLU A 118 -2.07 32.12 -1.67
CA GLU A 118 -2.11 32.31 -3.13
C GLU A 118 -0.70 32.34 -3.76
N ASP A 119 0.30 32.87 -3.01
CA ASP A 119 1.69 32.94 -3.49
C ASP A 119 2.27 31.52 -3.61
N TYR A 120 2.01 30.66 -2.61
CA TYR A 120 2.45 29.25 -2.63
C TYR A 120 1.77 28.44 -3.73
N GLN A 121 0.47 28.63 -3.95
CA GLN A 121 -0.28 27.96 -5.02
C GLN A 121 0.22 28.39 -6.41
N LYS A 122 0.45 29.70 -6.59
CA LYS A 122 1.00 30.24 -7.85
C LYS A 122 2.37 29.64 -8.13
N PHE A 123 3.24 29.60 -7.13
CA PHE A 123 4.58 29.03 -7.26
C PHE A 123 4.53 27.53 -7.57
N TYR A 124 3.64 26.77 -6.93
CA TYR A 124 3.44 25.36 -7.25
C TYR A 124 3.03 25.13 -8.71
N ARG A 125 2.06 25.89 -9.21
CA ARG A 125 1.60 25.82 -10.61
C ARG A 125 2.70 26.23 -11.60
N GLU A 126 3.59 27.11 -11.21
CA GLU A 126 4.76 27.51 -12.00
C GLU A 126 5.81 26.38 -12.10
N LEU A 127 6.02 25.64 -11.01
CA LEU A 127 6.93 24.50 -11.01
C LEU A 127 6.32 23.24 -11.67
N TYR A 128 5.01 23.05 -11.51
CA TYR A 128 4.28 21.85 -11.93
C TYR A 128 2.99 22.21 -12.69
N PRO A 129 3.08 22.75 -13.91
CA PRO A 129 1.91 23.29 -14.63
C PRO A 129 0.82 22.25 -14.94
N MET A 130 1.16 20.97 -14.97
CA MET A 130 0.23 19.86 -15.27
C MET A 130 -0.27 19.14 -14.04
N ALA A 131 0.17 19.51 -12.84
CA ALA A 131 -0.24 18.87 -11.59
C ALA A 131 -1.53 19.52 -11.05
N GLN A 132 -2.31 18.73 -10.30
CA GLN A 132 -3.41 19.25 -9.50
C GLN A 132 -2.87 20.11 -8.33
N ASP A 133 -3.68 21.02 -7.80
CA ASP A 133 -3.27 21.82 -6.65
C ASP A 133 -2.90 20.93 -5.45
N PRO A 134 -1.85 21.28 -4.70
CA PRO A 134 -1.37 20.48 -3.58
C PRO A 134 -2.34 20.55 -2.40
N LEU A 135 -2.27 19.55 -1.52
CA LEU A 135 -3.07 19.48 -0.29
C LEU A 135 -2.70 20.61 0.67
N PHE A 136 -1.41 20.85 0.84
CA PHE A 136 -0.80 21.92 1.62
C PHE A 136 0.70 22.00 1.33
N HIS A 137 1.36 23.02 1.90
CA HIS A 137 2.79 23.23 1.77
C HIS A 137 3.48 23.34 3.14
N ILE A 138 4.78 23.12 3.14
CA ILE A 138 5.66 23.35 4.30
C ILE A 138 6.79 24.27 3.84
N HIS A 139 6.87 25.46 4.40
CA HIS A 139 7.97 26.39 4.16
C HIS A 139 9.11 26.11 5.13
N LEU A 140 10.25 25.68 4.60
CA LEU A 140 11.50 25.46 5.34
C LEU A 140 12.26 26.76 5.41
N ASN A 141 12.63 27.20 6.62
CA ASN A 141 13.47 28.37 6.84
C ASN A 141 14.28 28.16 8.11
N VAL A 142 15.55 27.75 7.95
CA VAL A 142 16.45 27.36 9.03
C VAL A 142 17.80 28.05 8.80
N ASP A 143 18.24 28.81 9.81
CA ASP A 143 19.51 29.54 9.77
C ASP A 143 20.61 28.87 10.60
N TYR A 144 20.24 28.00 11.56
CA TYR A 144 21.17 27.34 12.46
C TYR A 144 20.63 25.96 12.87
N PRO A 145 21.45 24.89 12.93
CA PRO A 145 22.94 24.83 12.80
C PRO A 145 23.44 24.71 11.35
N PHE A 146 22.59 24.84 10.37
CA PHE A 146 22.86 24.85 8.94
C PHE A 146 21.85 25.75 8.24
N ASN A 147 22.19 26.25 7.07
CA ASN A 147 21.27 27.02 6.25
C ASN A 147 20.44 26.08 5.39
N LEU A 148 19.14 26.13 5.56
CA LEU A 148 18.19 25.35 4.77
C LEU A 148 16.93 26.19 4.52
N THR A 149 16.67 26.45 3.27
CA THR A 149 15.41 27.07 2.82
C THR A 149 14.72 26.17 1.82
N GLY A 150 13.44 26.35 1.61
CA GLY A 150 12.70 25.55 0.66
C GLY A 150 11.21 25.54 0.89
N ILE A 151 10.48 24.98 -0.05
CA ILE A 151 9.05 24.76 0.06
C ILE A 151 8.77 23.34 -0.39
N LEU A 152 8.21 22.54 0.50
CA LEU A 152 7.73 21.19 0.22
C LEU A 152 6.22 21.21 0.09
N TYR A 153 5.70 20.54 -0.93
CA TYR A 153 4.27 20.41 -1.20
C TYR A 153 3.85 18.97 -1.10
N PHE A 154 2.71 18.72 -0.47
CA PHE A 154 2.03 17.43 -0.48
C PHE A 154 1.11 17.37 -1.70
N PRO A 155 1.46 16.63 -2.74
CA PRO A 155 0.62 16.50 -3.93
C PRO A 155 -0.59 15.61 -3.63
N LYS A 156 -1.67 15.77 -4.39
CA LYS A 156 -2.72 14.74 -4.48
C LYS A 156 -2.17 13.55 -5.22
N ILE A 157 -2.37 12.35 -4.66
CA ILE A 157 -1.98 11.09 -5.27
C ILE A 157 -3.23 10.46 -5.87
N ASP A 158 -3.35 10.48 -7.20
CA ASP A 158 -4.37 9.70 -7.89
C ASP A 158 -4.06 8.21 -7.75
N ASN A 159 -5.10 7.37 -7.53
CA ASN A 159 -5.01 5.92 -7.33
C ASN A 159 -4.41 5.12 -8.51
N LYS A 160 -3.99 5.79 -9.57
CA LYS A 160 -3.24 5.18 -10.68
C LYS A 160 -1.75 5.39 -10.44
N PHE A 161 -1.16 4.44 -9.77
CA PHE A 161 0.22 4.40 -9.36
C PHE A 161 1.23 4.47 -10.53
N GLU A 162 1.51 5.66 -11.00
CA GLU A 162 2.88 6.02 -11.32
C GLU A 162 3.39 6.91 -10.19
N ILE A 163 4.01 6.30 -9.19
CA ILE A 163 4.78 7.03 -8.18
C ILE A 163 5.94 7.69 -8.92
N GLN A 164 5.71 8.89 -9.42
CA GLN A 164 6.77 9.72 -9.98
C GLN A 164 7.64 10.19 -8.80
N LYS A 165 8.64 9.39 -8.46
CA LYS A 165 9.71 9.78 -7.56
C LYS A 165 10.49 10.96 -8.19
N ASN A 166 11.13 11.77 -7.33
CA ASN A 166 12.07 12.82 -7.75
C ASN A 166 11.43 14.06 -8.38
N LYS A 167 10.47 14.68 -7.69
CA LYS A 167 9.96 16.00 -8.06
C LYS A 167 10.41 17.12 -7.12
N ILE A 168 11.30 16.85 -6.17
CA ILE A 168 11.94 17.88 -5.38
C ILE A 168 13.20 18.34 -6.11
N GLN A 169 13.27 19.63 -6.41
CA GLN A 169 14.43 20.23 -7.04
C GLN A 169 15.41 20.72 -5.96
N LEU A 170 16.67 20.34 -6.09
CA LEU A 170 17.73 20.73 -5.19
C LEU A 170 18.50 21.91 -5.74
N TYR A 171 18.69 22.91 -4.89
CA TYR A 171 19.48 24.10 -5.15
C TYR A 171 20.58 24.27 -4.09
N SER A 172 21.61 25.02 -4.45
CA SER A 172 22.64 25.52 -3.54
C SER A 172 22.90 26.99 -3.84
N ASN A 173 22.51 27.89 -2.94
CA ASN A 173 22.49 29.34 -3.17
C ASN A 173 21.76 29.71 -4.48
N GLN A 174 20.54 29.20 -4.66
CA GLN A 174 19.70 29.42 -5.85
C GLN A 174 20.27 28.85 -7.17
N VAL A 175 21.42 28.15 -7.12
CA VAL A 175 21.97 27.45 -8.28
C VAL A 175 21.41 26.04 -8.32
N TYR A 176 20.77 25.65 -9.41
CA TYR A 176 20.25 24.30 -9.61
C TYR A 176 21.34 23.25 -9.52
N VAL A 177 21.09 22.20 -8.76
CA VAL A 177 22.00 21.06 -8.55
C VAL A 177 21.46 19.80 -9.21
N SER A 178 20.26 19.38 -8.82
CA SER A 178 19.68 18.09 -9.23
C SER A 178 18.18 18.06 -8.97
N ASP A 179 17.47 17.19 -9.66
CA ASP A 179 16.11 16.77 -9.36
C ASP A 179 16.05 15.48 -8.51
N SER A 180 17.20 14.93 -8.15
CA SER A 180 17.32 13.81 -7.22
C SER A 180 17.77 14.30 -5.85
N VAL A 181 16.94 14.04 -4.84
CA VAL A 181 17.21 14.36 -3.43
C VAL A 181 17.49 13.11 -2.59
N GLU A 182 17.87 12.02 -3.27
CA GLU A 182 18.22 10.75 -2.62
C GLU A 182 19.34 10.95 -1.60
N GLY A 183 19.13 10.45 -0.39
CA GLY A 183 20.05 10.63 0.75
C GLY A 183 19.95 11.98 1.47
N ILE A 184 19.29 13.01 0.91
CA ILE A 184 19.04 14.30 1.57
C ILE A 184 17.73 14.27 2.34
N VAL A 185 16.68 13.76 1.73
CA VAL A 185 15.39 13.53 2.38
C VAL A 185 15.18 12.03 2.59
N PRO A 186 14.45 11.62 3.63
CA PRO A 186 14.00 10.25 3.79
C PRO A 186 13.21 9.78 2.57
N GLU A 187 13.25 8.48 2.30
CA GLU A 187 12.64 7.91 1.10
C GLU A 187 11.14 8.24 0.97
N TYR A 188 10.40 8.19 2.06
CA TYR A 188 8.96 8.52 2.07
C TYR A 188 8.67 9.98 1.72
N LEU A 189 9.61 10.90 1.92
CA LEU A 189 9.48 12.31 1.53
C LEU A 189 9.87 12.56 0.06
N THR A 190 10.46 11.59 -0.64
CA THR A 190 10.73 11.73 -2.09
C THR A 190 9.44 11.76 -2.93
N LEU A 191 8.31 11.41 -2.32
CA LEU A 191 6.97 11.54 -2.93
C LEU A 191 6.47 12.99 -2.94
N LEU A 192 7.07 13.89 -2.16
CA LEU A 192 6.71 15.30 -2.13
C LEU A 192 7.23 16.02 -3.38
N HIS A 193 6.60 17.14 -3.67
CA HIS A 193 7.04 18.08 -4.68
C HIS A 193 7.72 19.28 -4.00
N GLY A 194 8.47 20.08 -4.75
CA GLY A 194 8.96 21.36 -4.25
C GLY A 194 10.43 21.64 -4.51
N VAL A 195 10.99 22.45 -3.64
CA VAL A 195 12.35 22.98 -3.74
C VAL A 195 13.03 22.87 -2.38
N ILE A 196 14.28 22.45 -2.39
CA ILE A 196 15.20 22.52 -1.24
C ILE A 196 16.43 23.29 -1.69
N ASP A 197 16.83 24.31 -0.91
CA ASP A 197 18.04 25.10 -1.15
C ASP A 197 18.91 25.12 0.12
N SER A 198 20.13 24.61 0.00
CA SER A 198 21.08 24.62 1.12
C SER A 198 22.53 24.68 0.61
N PRO A 199 23.29 25.70 1.04
CA PRO A 199 24.72 25.77 0.76
C PRO A 199 25.55 24.75 1.55
N ASP A 200 24.98 24.17 2.61
CA ASP A 200 25.68 23.24 3.51
C ASP A 200 25.61 21.78 3.05
N ILE A 201 24.94 21.52 1.92
CA ILE A 201 24.94 20.20 1.28
C ILE A 201 26.25 20.03 0.52
N PRO A 202 27.09 19.06 0.89
CA PRO A 202 28.38 18.84 0.22
C PRO A 202 28.14 18.32 -1.19
N LEU A 203 28.54 19.14 -2.17
CA LEU A 203 28.52 18.81 -3.58
C LEU A 203 29.89 18.39 -4.03
N ASN A 204 30.00 17.38 -4.91
CA ASN A 204 31.24 17.10 -5.62
C ASN A 204 31.52 18.18 -6.69
N VAL A 205 32.73 18.17 -7.27
CA VAL A 205 33.15 19.14 -8.29
C VAL A 205 32.22 19.16 -9.51
N SER A 206 31.63 18.01 -9.86
CA SER A 206 30.69 17.87 -10.97
C SER A 206 29.23 18.18 -10.58
N ARG A 207 28.94 18.44 -9.30
CA ARG A 207 27.58 18.64 -8.74
C ARG A 207 26.61 17.48 -8.99
N SER A 208 27.11 16.34 -9.47
CA SER A 208 26.30 15.19 -9.87
C SER A 208 26.16 14.12 -8.80
N TYR A 209 26.86 14.22 -7.67
CA TYR A 209 26.85 13.21 -6.62
C TYR A 209 26.88 13.85 -5.23
N LEU A 210 25.96 13.41 -4.38
CA LEU A 210 25.91 13.81 -2.98
C LEU A 210 26.81 12.87 -2.17
N GLN A 211 27.77 13.43 -1.45
CA GLN A 211 28.56 12.63 -0.52
C GLN A 211 27.73 12.35 0.74
N SER A 212 27.69 11.08 1.15
CA SER A 212 27.11 10.67 2.44
C SER A 212 27.92 11.29 3.58
N ASP A 213 27.48 12.45 4.08
CA ASP A 213 28.14 13.19 5.16
C ASP A 213 27.21 13.26 6.40
N ARG A 214 27.83 13.50 7.56
CA ARG A 214 27.14 13.77 8.82
C ARG A 214 26.18 14.96 8.72
N ASN A 215 26.48 15.95 7.91
CA ASN A 215 25.64 17.12 7.71
C ASN A 215 24.35 16.77 6.96
N VAL A 216 24.43 15.93 5.94
CA VAL A 216 23.27 15.44 5.19
C VAL A 216 22.29 14.72 6.13
N LYS A 217 22.77 13.85 7.04
CA LYS A 217 21.92 13.20 8.05
C LYS A 217 21.25 14.18 9.01
N LYS A 218 21.95 15.28 9.39
CA LYS A 218 21.36 16.33 10.24
C LYS A 218 20.26 17.08 9.50
N ILE A 219 20.49 17.43 8.24
CA ILE A 219 19.50 18.09 7.37
C ILE A 219 18.29 17.18 7.21
N SER A 220 18.48 15.91 6.86
CA SER A 220 17.43 14.91 6.71
C SER A 220 16.58 14.77 7.99
N ASN A 221 17.20 14.59 9.15
CA ASN A 221 16.50 14.52 10.44
C ASN A 221 15.72 15.82 10.77
N HIS A 222 16.25 16.98 10.37
CA HIS A 222 15.55 18.25 10.58
C HIS A 222 14.33 18.38 9.68
N ILE A 223 14.45 17.99 8.42
CA ILE A 223 13.31 17.95 7.48
C ILE A 223 12.23 17.01 8.03
N THR A 224 12.59 15.79 8.43
CA THR A 224 11.68 14.83 9.08
C THR A 224 10.93 15.48 10.25
N LYS A 225 11.67 16.13 11.15
CA LYS A 225 11.07 16.82 12.29
C LYS A 225 10.10 17.92 11.86
N LYS A 226 10.52 18.79 10.95
CA LYS A 226 9.69 19.89 10.45
C LYS A 226 8.41 19.41 9.77
N VAL A 227 8.50 18.35 8.99
CA VAL A 227 7.34 17.72 8.36
C VAL A 227 6.37 17.18 9.42
N ALA A 228 6.88 16.43 10.40
CA ALA A 228 6.06 15.89 11.49
C ALA A 228 5.42 16.99 12.35
N ASP A 229 6.18 18.04 12.69
CA ASP A 229 5.70 19.18 13.46
C ASP A 229 4.58 19.93 12.69
N SER A 230 4.77 20.16 11.37
CA SER A 230 3.74 20.84 10.54
C SER A 230 2.47 20.00 10.40
N LEU A 231 2.58 18.69 10.21
CA LEU A 231 1.42 17.78 10.20
C LEU A 231 0.67 17.82 11.53
N THR A 232 1.42 17.82 12.64
CA THR A 232 0.85 17.93 13.99
C THR A 232 0.13 19.27 14.21
N ASP A 233 0.71 20.36 13.72
CA ASP A 233 0.09 21.70 13.81
C ASP A 233 -1.20 21.79 13.00
N ILE A 234 -1.23 21.23 11.79
CA ILE A 234 -2.46 21.16 10.97
C ILE A 234 -3.53 20.35 11.70
N PHE A 235 -3.17 19.16 12.21
CA PHE A 235 -4.08 18.30 12.98
C PHE A 235 -4.68 19.01 14.20
N LYS A 236 -3.85 19.71 14.99
CA LYS A 236 -4.29 20.40 16.21
C LYS A 236 -5.13 21.64 15.93
N ASN A 237 -4.77 22.40 14.91
CA ASN A 237 -5.41 23.69 14.63
C ASN A 237 -6.68 23.54 13.81
N ASN A 238 -6.78 22.52 12.96
CA ASN A 238 -7.93 22.28 12.10
C ASN A 238 -8.12 20.81 11.77
N ARG A 239 -8.62 20.05 12.76
CA ARG A 239 -8.84 18.62 12.66
C ARG A 239 -9.76 18.24 11.50
N GLU A 240 -10.84 18.99 11.28
CA GLU A 240 -11.79 18.70 10.20
C GLU A 240 -11.13 18.77 8.81
N GLU A 241 -10.29 19.78 8.58
CA GLU A 241 -9.54 19.90 7.33
C GLU A 241 -8.47 18.80 7.17
N TYR A 242 -7.87 18.37 8.28
CA TYR A 242 -6.93 17.25 8.28
C TYR A 242 -7.64 15.93 7.91
N GLU A 243 -8.81 15.68 8.49
CA GLU A 243 -9.64 14.51 8.19
C GLU A 243 -10.08 14.47 6.72
N LYS A 244 -10.51 15.61 6.15
CA LYS A 244 -10.87 15.70 4.72
C LYS A 244 -9.71 15.37 3.78
N LYS A 245 -8.47 15.59 4.20
CA LYS A 245 -7.25 15.33 3.44
C LYS A 245 -6.62 13.99 3.77
N TRP A 246 -7.18 13.26 4.74
CA TRP A 246 -6.58 12.05 5.26
C TRP A 246 -6.37 10.97 4.20
N ASP A 247 -7.34 10.74 3.34
CA ASP A 247 -7.25 9.70 2.32
C ASP A 247 -6.07 9.92 1.34
N ASP A 248 -5.72 11.18 1.09
CA ASP A 248 -4.53 11.56 0.31
C ASP A 248 -3.23 11.58 1.15
N LEU A 249 -3.32 11.88 2.46
CA LEU A 249 -2.17 11.94 3.38
C LEU A 249 -1.74 10.58 3.90
N LYS A 250 -2.67 9.64 4.02
CA LYS A 250 -2.50 8.33 4.62
C LYS A 250 -1.23 7.62 4.13
N VAL A 251 -1.00 7.61 2.82
CA VAL A 251 0.14 6.92 2.21
C VAL A 251 1.48 7.51 2.65
N PHE A 252 1.61 8.83 2.73
CA PHE A 252 2.84 9.50 3.17
C PHE A 252 3.15 9.20 4.63
N ILE A 253 2.11 9.28 5.48
CA ILE A 253 2.25 9.08 6.91
C ILE A 253 2.55 7.62 7.21
N GLN A 254 1.81 6.68 6.63
CA GLN A 254 2.05 5.26 6.83
C GLN A 254 3.43 4.84 6.31
N TYR A 255 3.82 5.29 5.11
CA TYR A 255 5.14 4.98 4.58
C TYR A 255 6.25 5.52 5.47
N GLY A 256 6.10 6.76 5.96
CA GLY A 256 7.04 7.35 6.91
C GLY A 256 7.12 6.55 8.23
N MET A 257 5.99 6.13 8.78
CA MET A 257 5.93 5.33 10.02
C MET A 257 6.58 3.95 9.85
N LEU A 258 6.49 3.37 8.66
CA LEU A 258 7.08 2.06 8.36
C LEU A 258 8.60 2.11 8.12
N THR A 259 9.13 3.26 7.69
CA THR A 259 10.53 3.38 7.25
C THR A 259 11.41 4.24 8.16
N ASP A 260 10.82 5.10 9.01
CA ASP A 260 11.52 6.00 9.93
C ASP A 260 10.89 5.95 11.33
N GLU A 261 11.59 5.32 12.28
CA GLU A 261 11.11 5.14 13.64
C GLU A 261 10.89 6.48 14.37
N LYS A 262 11.74 7.48 14.14
CA LYS A 262 11.58 8.81 14.74
C LYS A 262 10.35 9.55 14.19
N PHE A 263 10.08 9.35 12.91
CA PHE A 263 8.84 9.86 12.32
C PHE A 263 7.64 9.11 12.87
N ALA A 264 7.72 7.79 13.01
CA ALA A 264 6.64 6.97 13.58
C ALA A 264 6.24 7.43 14.99
N GLU A 265 7.21 7.68 15.88
CA GLU A 265 6.94 8.21 17.22
C GLU A 265 6.19 9.56 17.20
N ARG A 266 6.54 10.44 16.25
CA ARG A 266 5.93 11.77 16.11
C ARG A 266 4.57 11.72 15.43
N ALA A 267 4.39 10.83 14.47
CA ALA A 267 3.16 10.68 13.70
C ALA A 267 2.08 9.88 14.45
N ASN A 268 2.47 9.03 15.41
CA ASN A 268 1.54 8.19 16.17
C ASN A 268 0.32 8.94 16.76
N PRO A 269 0.46 10.17 17.33
CA PRO A 269 -0.69 10.92 17.85
C PRO A 269 -1.62 11.51 16.78
N ILE A 270 -1.20 11.55 15.51
CA ILE A 270 -1.92 12.20 14.42
C ILE A 270 -2.30 11.25 13.28
N VAL A 271 -1.88 9.99 13.35
CA VAL A 271 -2.33 8.98 12.39
C VAL A 271 -3.79 8.65 12.66
N LEU A 272 -4.59 8.58 11.59
CA LEU A 272 -6.01 8.33 11.69
C LEU A 272 -6.38 6.95 11.20
N LEU A 273 -7.39 6.39 11.83
CA LEU A 273 -8.16 5.23 11.40
C LEU A 273 -9.54 5.73 10.95
N LYS A 274 -10.06 5.17 9.87
CA LYS A 274 -11.39 5.51 9.33
C LYS A 274 -12.30 4.31 9.51
N ASP A 275 -13.49 4.51 10.09
CA ASP A 275 -14.49 3.46 10.21
C ASP A 275 -15.38 3.36 8.95
N THR A 276 -16.22 2.33 8.91
CA THR A 276 -17.18 2.11 7.83
C THR A 276 -18.34 3.11 7.81
N ASP A 277 -18.48 3.96 8.82
CA ASP A 277 -19.44 5.06 8.88
C ASP A 277 -18.82 6.38 8.40
N GLY A 278 -17.52 6.36 8.02
CA GLY A 278 -16.77 7.51 7.51
C GLY A 278 -16.25 8.44 8.60
N LYS A 279 -16.19 8.00 9.86
CA LYS A 279 -15.62 8.76 10.96
C LYS A 279 -14.14 8.46 11.09
N TYR A 280 -13.39 9.45 11.59
CA TYR A 280 -11.95 9.37 11.78
C TYR A 280 -11.59 9.40 13.26
N PHE A 281 -10.63 8.55 13.64
CA PHE A 281 -10.15 8.40 15.01
C PHE A 281 -8.63 8.33 15.02
N THR A 282 -7.98 8.89 16.04
CA THR A 282 -6.61 8.50 16.37
C THR A 282 -6.58 7.06 16.91
N LEU A 283 -5.40 6.46 16.98
CA LEU A 283 -5.25 5.11 17.56
C LEU A 283 -5.81 5.04 18.99
N GLU A 284 -5.53 6.04 19.82
CA GLU A 284 -6.02 6.12 21.19
C GLU A 284 -7.55 6.31 21.27
N GLU A 285 -8.11 7.17 20.42
CA GLU A 285 -9.56 7.39 20.37
C GLU A 285 -10.30 6.12 19.94
N TYR A 286 -9.75 5.40 18.96
CA TYR A 286 -10.35 4.16 18.48
C TYR A 286 -10.23 3.03 19.50
N GLU A 287 -9.07 2.89 20.16
CA GLU A 287 -8.92 1.96 21.28
C GLU A 287 -9.99 2.19 22.34
N ASN A 288 -10.15 3.44 22.79
CA ASN A 288 -11.14 3.80 23.80
C ASN A 288 -12.58 3.52 23.36
N LEU A 289 -12.88 3.67 22.05
CA LEU A 289 -14.20 3.37 21.48
C LEU A 289 -14.51 1.87 21.55
N VAL A 290 -13.57 1.02 21.14
CA VAL A 290 -13.85 -0.41 20.93
C VAL A 290 -13.53 -1.30 22.11
N LYS A 291 -12.66 -0.87 23.01
CA LYS A 291 -12.11 -1.67 24.12
C LYS A 291 -13.15 -2.40 24.95
N VAL A 292 -14.30 -1.79 25.23
CA VAL A 292 -15.35 -2.38 26.07
C VAL A 292 -16.00 -3.57 25.36
N ASN A 293 -16.28 -3.45 24.06
CA ASN A 293 -17.05 -4.44 23.31
C ASN A 293 -16.16 -5.42 22.54
N GLN A 294 -14.96 -4.98 22.12
CA GLN A 294 -14.07 -5.73 21.21
C GLN A 294 -12.81 -6.26 21.92
N THR A 295 -12.87 -6.48 23.21
CA THR A 295 -11.81 -7.24 23.92
C THR A 295 -12.18 -8.73 23.94
N ASP A 296 -11.27 -9.59 23.50
CA ASP A 296 -11.43 -11.04 23.50
C ASP A 296 -11.27 -11.65 24.91
N LYS A 297 -11.52 -12.97 25.06
CA LYS A 297 -11.36 -13.70 26.32
C LYS A 297 -9.93 -13.72 26.86
N ASP A 298 -8.94 -13.48 25.99
CA ASP A 298 -7.51 -13.46 26.31
C ASP A 298 -7.00 -12.04 26.58
N ASN A 299 -7.91 -11.06 26.69
CA ASN A 299 -7.69 -9.63 26.89
C ASN A 299 -7.00 -8.90 25.74
N HIS A 300 -7.07 -9.41 24.50
CA HIS A 300 -6.63 -8.64 23.34
C HIS A 300 -7.76 -7.74 22.85
N ILE A 301 -7.41 -6.52 22.48
CA ILE A 301 -8.32 -5.57 21.84
C ILE A 301 -8.33 -5.89 20.33
N VAL A 302 -9.48 -6.26 19.81
CA VAL A 302 -9.64 -6.67 18.42
C VAL A 302 -10.16 -5.51 17.58
N TYR A 303 -9.37 -5.07 16.63
CA TYR A 303 -9.74 -4.10 15.61
C TYR A 303 -10.24 -4.85 14.39
N LEU A 304 -11.57 -4.87 14.21
CA LEU A 304 -12.18 -5.43 13.01
C LEU A 304 -11.97 -4.47 11.84
N TYR A 305 -11.70 -5.00 10.66
CA TYR A 305 -11.54 -4.17 9.47
C TYR A 305 -12.07 -4.82 8.20
N ALA A 306 -12.42 -3.98 7.24
CA ALA A 306 -12.78 -4.35 5.88
C ALA A 306 -11.81 -3.71 4.89
N THR A 307 -11.52 -4.41 3.80
CA THR A 307 -10.70 -3.92 2.67
C THR A 307 -11.56 -3.46 1.51
N ASP A 308 -12.79 -3.95 1.42
CA ASP A 308 -13.82 -3.52 0.49
C ASP A 308 -15.19 -3.53 1.19
N VAL A 309 -15.73 -2.34 1.42
CA VAL A 309 -16.99 -2.16 2.16
C VAL A 309 -18.19 -2.74 1.41
N GLN A 310 -18.14 -2.76 0.07
CA GLN A 310 -19.24 -3.28 -0.75
C GLN A 310 -19.23 -4.81 -0.78
N GLU A 311 -18.09 -5.40 -1.06
CA GLU A 311 -17.93 -6.86 -1.11
C GLU A 311 -18.13 -7.51 0.27
N GLN A 312 -17.71 -6.83 1.35
CA GLN A 312 -17.75 -7.36 2.72
C GLN A 312 -18.97 -6.87 3.52
N TYR A 313 -19.97 -6.30 2.85
CA TYR A 313 -21.14 -5.68 3.48
C TYR A 313 -21.85 -6.58 4.51
N THR A 314 -22.11 -7.84 4.17
CA THR A 314 -22.80 -8.80 5.06
C THR A 314 -22.03 -9.02 6.37
N TYR A 315 -20.71 -9.16 6.29
CA TYR A 315 -19.85 -9.36 7.46
C TYR A 315 -19.78 -8.09 8.32
N ILE A 316 -19.73 -6.92 7.68
CA ILE A 316 -19.78 -5.61 8.37
C ILE A 316 -21.10 -5.47 9.13
N GLN A 317 -22.24 -5.83 8.52
CA GLN A 317 -23.54 -5.77 9.20
C GLN A 317 -23.58 -6.74 10.39
N ALA A 318 -23.12 -7.97 10.23
CA ALA A 318 -23.04 -8.93 11.33
C ALA A 318 -22.20 -8.43 12.51
N ALA A 319 -21.11 -7.71 12.22
CA ALA A 319 -20.30 -7.07 13.25
C ALA A 319 -21.06 -5.91 13.93
N LYS A 320 -21.72 -5.05 13.16
CA LYS A 320 -22.52 -3.94 13.67
C LYS A 320 -23.71 -4.40 14.51
N ASP A 321 -24.38 -5.49 14.14
CA ASP A 321 -25.48 -6.08 14.90
C ASP A 321 -25.03 -6.58 16.28
N LYS A 322 -23.76 -6.95 16.43
CA LYS A 322 -23.12 -7.27 17.73
C LYS A 322 -22.64 -6.02 18.49
N GLY A 323 -22.83 -4.83 17.94
CA GLY A 323 -22.34 -3.57 18.52
C GLY A 323 -20.82 -3.36 18.36
N TYR A 324 -20.21 -3.99 17.36
CA TYR A 324 -18.81 -3.84 17.02
C TYR A 324 -18.62 -2.76 15.96
N ASP A 325 -17.50 -2.06 16.05
CA ASP A 325 -17.06 -1.11 15.04
C ASP A 325 -16.09 -1.77 14.06
N VAL A 326 -16.07 -1.30 12.81
CA VAL A 326 -15.28 -1.87 11.73
C VAL A 326 -14.54 -0.77 10.99
N LEU A 327 -13.23 -0.90 10.89
CA LEU A 327 -12.35 0.02 10.16
C LEU A 327 -12.36 -0.26 8.65
N VAL A 328 -12.00 0.75 7.88
CA VAL A 328 -11.71 0.64 6.45
C VAL A 328 -10.20 0.64 6.25
N MET A 329 -9.66 -0.46 5.75
CA MET A 329 -8.24 -0.67 5.48
C MET A 329 -8.07 -1.10 4.01
N ASP A 330 -8.27 -0.13 3.09
CA ASP A 330 -8.31 -0.32 1.64
C ASP A 330 -7.03 0.15 0.92
N GLY A 331 -6.05 0.65 1.70
CA GLY A 331 -4.78 1.16 1.19
C GLY A 331 -3.73 0.06 0.99
N GLN A 332 -2.83 0.26 0.04
CA GLN A 332 -1.77 -0.71 -0.28
C GLN A 332 -0.78 -0.94 0.87
N LEU A 333 -0.59 0.05 1.75
CA LEU A 333 0.31 -0.06 2.91
C LEU A 333 -0.39 -0.60 4.16
N ASP A 334 -1.72 -0.77 4.15
CA ASP A 334 -2.48 -1.08 5.36
C ASP A 334 -2.07 -2.41 6.00
N THR A 335 -1.76 -3.44 5.23
CA THR A 335 -1.28 -4.72 5.79
C THR A 335 0.06 -4.56 6.54
N HIS A 336 0.98 -3.77 6.00
CA HIS A 336 2.25 -3.48 6.67
C HIS A 336 2.05 -2.60 7.89
N PHE A 337 1.16 -1.62 7.77
CA PHE A 337 0.80 -0.72 8.87
C PHE A 337 0.13 -1.47 10.04
N ILE A 338 -0.80 -2.37 9.76
CA ILE A 338 -1.40 -3.28 10.74
C ILE A 338 -0.31 -4.07 11.48
N ASN A 339 0.59 -4.73 10.74
CA ASN A 339 1.68 -5.50 11.35
C ASN A 339 2.58 -4.61 12.22
N HIS A 340 2.86 -3.37 11.80
CA HIS A 340 3.64 -2.42 12.59
C HIS A 340 2.97 -2.07 13.93
N ILE A 341 1.65 -1.84 13.93
CA ILE A 341 0.89 -1.54 15.14
C ILE A 341 0.86 -2.76 16.07
N GLU A 342 0.57 -3.96 15.55
CA GLU A 342 0.53 -5.21 16.33
C GLU A 342 1.89 -5.54 16.95
N GLN A 343 3.00 -5.29 16.25
CA GLN A 343 4.35 -5.49 16.81
C GLN A 343 4.68 -4.54 17.96
N LYS A 344 4.14 -3.32 17.93
CA LYS A 344 4.35 -2.33 19.00
C LYS A 344 3.41 -2.54 20.20
N ASN A 345 2.25 -3.13 19.98
CA ASN A 345 1.20 -3.32 20.99
C ASN A 345 0.73 -4.78 20.95
N ALA A 346 1.37 -5.62 21.74
CA ALA A 346 1.13 -7.08 21.72
C ALA A 346 -0.30 -7.50 22.13
N ASP A 347 -1.05 -6.61 22.78
CA ASP A 347 -2.45 -6.79 23.17
C ASP A 347 -3.46 -6.31 22.12
N HIS A 348 -3.00 -5.75 21.00
CA HIS A 348 -3.83 -5.36 19.86
C HIS A 348 -3.80 -6.41 18.76
N LYS A 349 -4.95 -6.72 18.18
CA LYS A 349 -5.10 -7.62 17.04
C LYS A 349 -6.00 -6.97 15.98
N PHE A 350 -5.58 -7.06 14.74
CA PHE A 350 -6.40 -6.66 13.60
C PHE A 350 -6.93 -7.92 12.90
N LEU A 351 -8.24 -8.03 12.77
CA LEU A 351 -8.88 -9.15 12.09
C LEU A 351 -9.84 -8.63 11.02
N ARG A 352 -9.73 -9.17 9.82
CA ARG A 352 -10.65 -8.82 8.74
C ARG A 352 -12.02 -9.46 9.00
N VAL A 353 -13.09 -8.71 8.77
CA VAL A 353 -14.48 -9.12 9.13
C VAL A 353 -14.93 -10.42 8.49
N ASP A 354 -14.34 -10.84 7.37
CA ASP A 354 -14.66 -12.07 6.66
C ASP A 354 -13.64 -13.21 6.91
N SER A 355 -12.72 -13.02 7.87
CA SER A 355 -11.69 -14.03 8.16
C SER A 355 -12.22 -15.21 8.99
N ASP A 356 -13.28 -15.00 9.75
CA ASP A 356 -14.01 -16.06 10.45
C ASP A 356 -15.45 -15.58 10.75
N VAL A 357 -16.26 -16.44 11.35
CA VAL A 357 -17.56 -16.05 11.89
C VAL A 357 -17.40 -15.04 13.02
N ILE A 358 -18.32 -14.10 13.15
CA ILE A 358 -18.18 -12.96 14.05
C ILE A 358 -17.93 -13.35 15.52
N ASP A 359 -18.51 -14.46 15.98
CA ASP A 359 -18.33 -14.95 17.34
C ASP A 359 -16.94 -15.55 17.60
N LYS A 360 -16.21 -15.93 16.54
CA LYS A 360 -14.81 -16.39 16.60
C LYS A 360 -13.81 -15.28 16.39
N LEU A 361 -14.18 -14.22 15.70
CA LEU A 361 -13.31 -13.05 15.55
C LEU A 361 -13.02 -12.38 16.89
N ILE A 362 -14.04 -12.31 17.77
CA ILE A 362 -13.89 -11.79 19.13
C ILE A 362 -14.45 -12.82 20.12
N PRO A 363 -13.70 -13.93 20.40
CA PRO A 363 -14.19 -14.98 21.27
C PRO A 363 -14.39 -14.47 22.68
N LYS A 364 -15.61 -14.67 23.19
CA LYS A 364 -16.00 -14.43 24.58
C LYS A 364 -15.99 -15.75 25.36
N ASN A 365 -16.17 -15.68 26.68
CA ASN A 365 -16.14 -16.89 27.52
C ASN A 365 -17.30 -17.88 27.26
N GLU A 366 -18.34 -17.44 26.58
CA GLU A 366 -19.52 -18.25 26.21
C GLU A 366 -19.55 -18.41 24.69
N THR A 367 -18.90 -19.44 24.15
CA THR A 367 -19.08 -19.89 22.76
C THR A 367 -20.08 -21.04 22.75
N LYS A 368 -21.13 -20.92 21.95
CA LYS A 368 -22.08 -22.00 21.75
C LYS A 368 -21.47 -23.02 20.77
N GLU A 369 -21.27 -24.24 21.24
CA GLU A 369 -20.88 -25.36 20.39
C GLU A 369 -22.08 -25.92 19.65
N THR A 370 -21.85 -26.56 18.49
CA THR A 370 -22.92 -27.23 17.76
C THR A 370 -23.42 -28.46 18.51
N ASP A 371 -24.72 -28.68 18.47
CA ASP A 371 -25.38 -29.86 19.05
C ASP A 371 -25.19 -31.14 18.17
N TRP A 372 -24.61 -30.99 16.98
CA TRP A 372 -24.40 -32.12 16.06
C TRP A 372 -23.25 -32.99 16.54
N SER A 373 -23.46 -34.30 16.53
CA SER A 373 -22.40 -35.29 16.79
C SER A 373 -21.28 -35.23 15.75
N GLU A 374 -20.10 -35.71 16.11
CA GLU A 374 -18.96 -35.82 15.17
C GLU A 374 -19.33 -36.64 13.91
N ALA A 375 -20.15 -37.71 14.08
CA ALA A 375 -20.62 -38.53 12.97
C ALA A 375 -21.52 -37.74 12.00
N GLU A 376 -22.49 -36.99 12.52
CA GLU A 376 -23.35 -36.14 11.70
C GLU A 376 -22.55 -35.06 10.97
N GLN A 377 -21.56 -34.46 11.63
CA GLN A 377 -20.68 -33.48 11.01
C GLN A 377 -19.85 -34.10 9.87
N GLU A 378 -19.30 -35.32 10.07
CA GLU A 378 -18.53 -36.01 9.01
C GLU A 378 -19.40 -36.40 7.81
N GLU A 379 -20.60 -36.91 8.04
CA GLU A 379 -21.57 -37.26 6.98
C GLU A 379 -21.96 -36.03 6.18
N MET A 380 -22.38 -34.99 6.86
CA MET A 380 -22.76 -33.73 6.21
C MET A 380 -21.60 -33.02 5.52
N LYS A 381 -20.37 -33.20 6.01
CA LYS A 381 -19.18 -32.69 5.34
C LYS A 381 -19.02 -33.29 3.94
N ASP A 382 -19.24 -34.59 3.78
CA ASP A 382 -19.20 -35.26 2.47
C ASP A 382 -20.34 -34.78 1.55
N VAL A 383 -21.53 -34.54 2.10
CA VAL A 383 -22.68 -33.99 1.37
C VAL A 383 -22.37 -32.58 0.82
N PHE A 384 -21.84 -31.68 1.64
CA PHE A 384 -21.52 -30.33 1.19
C PHE A 384 -20.28 -30.31 0.26
N ASN A 385 -19.24 -31.08 0.55
CA ASN A 385 -18.06 -31.19 -0.30
C ASN A 385 -18.38 -31.64 -1.74
N ALA A 386 -19.43 -32.41 -1.93
CA ALA A 386 -19.85 -32.91 -3.24
C ALA A 386 -20.23 -31.82 -4.24
N GLN A 387 -20.62 -30.64 -3.75
CA GLN A 387 -21.10 -29.49 -4.55
C GLN A 387 -20.11 -28.31 -4.57
N LEU A 388 -19.02 -28.38 -3.78
CA LEU A 388 -18.02 -27.31 -3.77
C LEU A 388 -17.23 -27.26 -5.09
N PRO A 389 -16.81 -26.06 -5.53
CA PRO A 389 -15.97 -25.91 -6.72
C PRO A 389 -14.65 -26.68 -6.55
N LYS A 390 -14.20 -27.33 -7.62
CA LYS A 390 -12.91 -28.03 -7.66
C LYS A 390 -11.75 -27.16 -8.13
N GLU A 391 -12.08 -25.99 -8.68
CA GLU A 391 -11.14 -25.00 -9.20
C GLU A 391 -11.37 -23.65 -8.48
N GLY A 392 -10.32 -22.84 -8.41
CA GLY A 392 -10.40 -21.48 -7.85
C GLY A 392 -10.14 -21.38 -6.34
N GLY A 393 -9.71 -22.45 -5.69
CA GLY A 393 -9.32 -22.46 -4.27
C GLY A 393 -9.57 -23.79 -3.57
N MET A 394 -9.02 -23.92 -2.37
CA MET A 394 -9.28 -25.06 -1.48
C MET A 394 -10.41 -24.70 -0.51
N TYR A 395 -11.40 -25.56 -0.40
CA TYR A 395 -12.53 -25.38 0.51
C TYR A 395 -12.47 -26.40 1.65
N VAL A 396 -12.72 -25.92 2.87
CA VAL A 396 -12.91 -26.75 4.07
C VAL A 396 -14.30 -26.47 4.61
N VAL A 397 -15.07 -27.53 4.94
CA VAL A 397 -16.40 -27.41 5.51
C VAL A 397 -16.32 -27.48 7.03
N ASN A 398 -16.87 -26.50 7.73
CA ASN A 398 -17.00 -26.44 9.18
C ASN A 398 -18.47 -26.24 9.57
N PHE A 399 -18.85 -26.75 10.75
CA PHE A 399 -20.19 -26.66 11.32
C PHE A 399 -20.19 -25.81 12.58
N GLU A 400 -21.06 -24.79 12.62
CA GLU A 400 -21.13 -23.83 13.72
C GLU A 400 -22.59 -23.54 14.12
N ALA A 401 -22.83 -23.31 15.40
CA ALA A 401 -24.13 -22.89 15.91
C ALA A 401 -24.21 -21.35 15.94
N LEU A 402 -24.70 -20.73 14.86
CA LEU A 402 -24.74 -19.28 14.69
C LEU A 402 -26.09 -18.63 15.04
N GLY A 403 -27.07 -19.46 15.46
CA GLY A 403 -28.45 -19.02 15.71
C GLY A 403 -29.37 -19.17 14.49
N GLU A 404 -30.68 -19.17 14.75
CA GLU A 404 -31.69 -19.47 13.72
C GLU A 404 -31.86 -18.39 12.67
N THR A 405 -31.50 -17.14 12.98
CA THR A 405 -31.67 -15.97 12.12
C THR A 405 -30.41 -15.62 11.30
N ALA A 406 -29.27 -16.21 11.63
CA ALA A 406 -28.04 -16.03 10.86
C ALA A 406 -28.11 -16.81 9.53
N ASP A 407 -27.26 -16.46 8.57
CA ASP A 407 -27.22 -17.11 7.26
C ASP A 407 -27.03 -18.64 7.39
N PRO A 408 -27.66 -19.45 6.54
CA PRO A 408 -27.55 -20.90 6.59
C PRO A 408 -26.14 -21.40 6.27
N VAL A 409 -25.46 -20.72 5.36
CA VAL A 409 -24.05 -20.96 4.99
C VAL A 409 -23.36 -19.65 4.69
N LEU A 410 -22.08 -19.57 5.04
CA LEU A 410 -21.24 -18.42 4.71
C LEU A 410 -19.80 -18.90 4.41
N ILE A 411 -19.04 -18.08 3.71
CA ILE A 411 -17.64 -18.39 3.36
C ILE A 411 -16.71 -17.43 4.08
N THR A 412 -15.73 -17.94 4.80
CA THR A 412 -14.68 -17.16 5.44
C THR A 412 -13.32 -17.42 4.79
N ARG A 413 -12.37 -16.50 4.96
CA ARG A 413 -11.05 -16.56 4.36
C ARG A 413 -9.98 -16.53 5.44
N SER A 414 -9.01 -17.44 5.41
CA SER A 414 -7.91 -17.44 6.38
C SER A 414 -7.14 -16.12 6.38
N GLU A 415 -7.17 -15.41 7.51
CA GLU A 415 -6.44 -14.15 7.71
C GLU A 415 -4.93 -14.33 7.50
N PHE A 416 -4.36 -15.40 8.04
CA PHE A 416 -2.95 -15.72 7.88
C PHE A 416 -2.53 -15.86 6.41
N MET A 417 -3.24 -16.69 5.65
CA MET A 417 -2.91 -16.93 4.23
C MET A 417 -3.06 -15.67 3.40
N ARG A 418 -4.09 -14.87 3.67
CA ARG A 418 -4.32 -13.60 2.99
C ARG A 418 -3.17 -12.62 3.24
N ARG A 419 -2.79 -12.39 4.51
CA ARG A 419 -1.67 -11.49 4.85
C ARG A 419 -0.35 -11.96 4.22
N MET A 420 -0.10 -13.26 4.22
CA MET A 420 1.10 -13.81 3.59
C MET A 420 1.13 -13.55 2.09
N LYS A 421 -0.01 -13.68 1.39
CA LYS A 421 -0.11 -13.36 -0.04
C LYS A 421 0.09 -11.87 -0.33
N GLU A 422 -0.52 -10.99 0.44
CA GLU A 422 -0.36 -9.54 0.29
C GLU A 422 1.10 -9.11 0.52
N MET A 423 1.76 -9.66 1.54
CA MET A 423 3.18 -9.42 1.78
C MET A 423 4.06 -9.97 0.65
N ALA A 424 3.71 -11.13 0.09
CA ALA A 424 4.42 -11.72 -1.02
C ALA A 424 4.31 -10.90 -2.32
N ALA A 425 3.20 -10.22 -2.54
CA ALA A 425 3.01 -9.35 -3.71
C ALA A 425 3.99 -8.16 -3.71
N MET A 426 4.42 -7.70 -2.53
CA MET A 426 5.36 -6.59 -2.38
C MET A 426 6.81 -7.04 -2.19
N ASN A 427 7.06 -8.30 -1.87
CA ASN A 427 8.38 -8.86 -1.61
C ASN A 427 8.69 -10.06 -2.52
N PRO A 428 9.51 -9.89 -3.57
CA PRO A 428 9.86 -10.98 -4.49
C PRO A 428 10.45 -12.23 -3.82
N GLY A 429 11.08 -12.08 -2.65
CA GLY A 429 11.63 -13.20 -1.87
C GLY A 429 10.56 -14.14 -1.28
N MET A 430 9.30 -13.75 -1.23
CA MET A 430 8.17 -14.50 -0.70
C MET A 430 7.26 -15.09 -1.79
N GLY A 431 7.72 -15.17 -3.03
CA GLY A 431 6.93 -15.60 -4.19
C GLY A 431 6.22 -16.96 -4.04
N PHE A 432 6.73 -17.85 -3.18
CA PHE A 432 6.07 -19.13 -2.85
C PHE A 432 4.64 -18.92 -2.30
N TYR A 433 4.44 -18.00 -1.37
CA TYR A 433 3.12 -17.71 -0.80
C TYR A 433 2.17 -17.06 -1.82
N GLY A 434 2.70 -16.23 -2.73
CA GLY A 434 1.91 -15.65 -3.81
C GLY A 434 1.34 -16.66 -4.81
N ALA A 435 2.00 -17.81 -4.96
CA ALA A 435 1.59 -18.89 -5.86
C ALA A 435 0.66 -19.94 -5.21
N MET A 436 0.41 -19.87 -3.89
CA MET A 436 -0.51 -20.80 -3.22
C MET A 436 -1.96 -20.49 -3.58
N ASP A 437 -2.78 -21.55 -3.69
CA ASP A 437 -4.23 -21.40 -3.87
C ASP A 437 -4.88 -20.71 -2.66
N ASP A 438 -5.99 -20.02 -2.91
CA ASP A 438 -6.78 -19.44 -1.83
C ASP A 438 -7.44 -20.53 -0.98
N GLN A 439 -7.44 -20.35 0.33
CA GLN A 439 -8.12 -21.22 1.27
C GLN A 439 -9.39 -20.55 1.78
N PHE A 440 -10.49 -21.25 1.61
CA PHE A 440 -11.81 -20.83 2.03
C PHE A 440 -12.39 -21.84 3.04
N THR A 441 -13.13 -21.33 4.01
CA THR A 441 -13.93 -22.19 4.90
C THR A 441 -15.39 -21.94 4.59
N LEU A 442 -16.11 -23.00 4.17
CA LEU A 442 -17.57 -22.99 4.11
C LEU A 442 -18.07 -23.28 5.52
N VAL A 443 -18.64 -22.29 6.18
CA VAL A 443 -19.25 -22.44 7.50
C VAL A 443 -20.74 -22.73 7.31
N VAL A 444 -21.18 -23.87 7.84
CA VAL A 444 -22.57 -24.36 7.78
C VAL A 444 -23.20 -24.12 9.15
N ASN A 445 -24.28 -23.32 9.18
CA ASN A 445 -24.99 -22.95 10.40
C ASN A 445 -25.95 -24.07 10.84
N THR A 446 -25.56 -24.84 11.85
CA THR A 446 -26.35 -25.98 12.35
C THR A 446 -27.65 -25.60 13.04
N ASP A 447 -27.80 -24.33 13.47
CA ASP A 447 -29.06 -23.83 14.06
C ASP A 447 -30.10 -23.46 13.01
N HIS A 448 -29.69 -23.21 11.77
CA HIS A 448 -30.58 -22.73 10.72
C HIS A 448 -31.56 -23.83 10.26
N LYS A 449 -32.84 -23.49 10.13
CA LYS A 449 -33.91 -24.44 9.80
C LYS A 449 -33.66 -25.21 8.51
N LEU A 450 -33.18 -24.57 7.44
CA LEU A 450 -32.86 -25.25 6.16
C LEU A 450 -31.77 -26.30 6.34
N VAL A 451 -30.75 -26.01 7.14
CA VAL A 451 -29.62 -26.92 7.39
C VAL A 451 -30.11 -28.13 8.23
N LYS A 452 -30.92 -27.89 9.26
CA LYS A 452 -31.54 -28.97 10.05
C LYS A 452 -32.44 -29.88 9.18
N ASN A 453 -33.18 -29.31 8.22
CA ASN A 453 -33.96 -30.09 7.28
C ASN A 453 -33.07 -30.95 6.37
N ILE A 454 -31.95 -30.41 5.88
CA ILE A 454 -31.02 -31.20 5.03
C ILE A 454 -30.49 -32.41 5.80
N LEU A 455 -30.12 -32.26 7.07
CA LEU A 455 -29.67 -33.38 7.92
C LEU A 455 -30.78 -34.40 8.11
N ALA A 456 -31.99 -33.96 8.42
CA ALA A 456 -33.14 -34.86 8.62
C ALA A 456 -33.52 -35.63 7.34
N ASP A 457 -33.48 -34.99 6.18
CA ASP A 457 -33.74 -35.60 4.88
C ASP A 457 -32.64 -36.60 4.52
N GLU A 458 -31.36 -36.26 4.77
CA GLU A 458 -30.22 -37.16 4.57
C GLU A 458 -30.36 -38.42 5.43
N GLN A 459 -30.57 -38.27 6.75
CA GLN A 459 -30.77 -39.40 7.67
C GLN A 459 -31.92 -40.29 7.23
N LYS A 460 -33.03 -39.73 6.77
CA LYS A 460 -34.19 -40.49 6.31
C LYS A 460 -33.94 -41.27 5.01
N GLU A 461 -33.28 -40.64 4.04
CA GLU A 461 -33.05 -41.24 2.71
C GLU A 461 -31.87 -42.22 2.68
N MET A 462 -30.85 -41.97 3.51
CA MET A 462 -29.61 -42.72 3.48
C MET A 462 -29.53 -43.81 4.55
N ALA A 463 -30.34 -43.78 5.61
CA ALA A 463 -30.28 -44.78 6.71
C ALA A 463 -30.18 -46.24 6.21
N ALA A 464 -31.08 -46.64 5.32
CA ALA A 464 -31.09 -48.04 4.81
C ALA A 464 -29.79 -48.44 4.06
N LYS A 465 -29.04 -47.46 3.55
CA LYS A 465 -27.79 -47.70 2.84
C LYS A 465 -26.57 -47.59 3.77
N LEU A 466 -26.63 -46.73 4.75
CA LEU A 466 -25.49 -46.44 5.65
C LEU A 466 -25.45 -47.37 6.87
N GLU A 467 -26.58 -47.71 7.47
CA GLU A 467 -26.65 -48.58 8.65
C GLU A 467 -25.84 -49.90 8.49
N PRO A 468 -25.95 -50.65 7.36
CA PRO A 468 -25.12 -51.86 7.17
C PRO A 468 -23.63 -51.57 7.15
N ILE A 469 -23.22 -50.48 6.50
CA ILE A 469 -21.81 -50.09 6.38
C ILE A 469 -21.25 -49.67 7.75
N ASP A 470 -22.01 -48.88 8.50
CA ASP A 470 -21.65 -48.45 9.85
C ASP A 470 -21.54 -49.58 10.83
N PHE A 471 -22.44 -50.58 10.69
CA PHE A 471 -22.36 -51.83 11.47
C PHE A 471 -21.06 -52.58 11.18
N GLU A 472 -20.72 -52.78 9.91
CA GLU A 472 -19.48 -53.48 9.52
C GLU A 472 -18.20 -52.69 9.95
N ILE A 473 -18.22 -51.35 9.88
CA ILE A 473 -17.11 -50.53 10.37
C ILE A 473 -16.91 -50.77 11.87
N LYS A 474 -17.97 -50.62 12.68
CA LYS A 474 -17.93 -50.85 14.13
C LYS A 474 -17.46 -52.27 14.49
N GLU A 475 -17.92 -53.28 13.77
CA GLU A 475 -17.47 -54.68 13.99
C GLU A 475 -15.96 -54.84 13.75
N ASN A 476 -15.44 -54.27 12.66
CA ASN A 476 -14.01 -54.36 12.34
C ASN A 476 -13.16 -53.48 13.30
N GLU A 477 -13.65 -52.33 13.73
CA GLU A 477 -13.02 -51.49 14.77
C GLU A 477 -12.93 -52.24 16.11
N GLY A 478 -14.00 -52.94 16.50
CA GLY A 478 -14.02 -53.77 17.70
C GLY A 478 -12.96 -54.87 17.65
N LYS A 479 -12.86 -55.62 16.51
CA LYS A 479 -11.83 -56.64 16.30
C LYS A 479 -10.42 -56.08 16.31
N LYS A 480 -10.20 -54.89 15.78
CA LYS A 480 -8.92 -54.18 15.84
C LYS A 480 -8.56 -53.81 17.28
N THR A 481 -9.52 -53.27 18.04
CA THR A 481 -9.33 -52.89 19.44
C THR A 481 -8.97 -54.11 20.29
N GLU A 482 -9.58 -55.27 20.07
CA GLU A 482 -9.22 -56.54 20.74
C GLU A 482 -7.74 -56.91 20.50
N ILE A 483 -7.24 -56.74 19.25
CA ILE A 483 -5.83 -57.00 18.93
C ILE A 483 -4.90 -55.99 19.65
N ASP A 484 -5.30 -54.70 19.70
CA ASP A 484 -4.53 -53.66 20.38
C ASP A 484 -4.47 -53.91 21.90
N GLU A 485 -5.55 -54.38 22.50
CA GLU A 485 -5.58 -54.75 23.92
C GLU A 485 -4.73 -55.96 24.22
N LEU A 486 -4.73 -56.99 23.38
CA LEU A 486 -3.90 -58.20 23.50
C LEU A 486 -2.39 -57.89 23.39
N ASN A 487 -2.05 -56.82 22.71
CA ASN A 487 -0.66 -56.38 22.49
C ASN A 487 -0.27 -55.16 23.32
N LYS A 488 -1.12 -54.74 24.25
CA LYS A 488 -0.88 -53.58 25.11
C LYS A 488 0.38 -53.75 25.95
N GLY A 489 1.31 -52.76 25.83
CA GLY A 489 2.59 -52.75 26.54
C GLY A 489 3.73 -53.53 25.87
N LYS A 490 3.51 -54.21 24.75
CA LYS A 490 4.58 -54.82 23.94
C LYS A 490 5.19 -53.74 23.01
N LYS A 491 6.49 -53.90 22.75
CA LYS A 491 7.15 -53.09 21.70
C LYS A 491 6.76 -53.63 20.33
N GLU A 492 6.92 -52.82 19.31
CA GLU A 492 6.50 -53.13 17.93
C GLU A 492 7.16 -54.38 17.36
N ASP A 493 8.40 -54.66 17.78
CA ASP A 493 9.16 -55.88 17.44
C ASP A 493 8.72 -57.12 18.23
N GLU A 494 8.02 -56.97 19.34
CA GLU A 494 7.48 -58.05 20.18
C GLU A 494 6.05 -58.45 19.79
N ILE A 495 5.38 -57.68 18.90
CA ILE A 495 4.03 -57.99 18.43
C ILE A 495 4.12 -59.10 17.36
N PRO A 496 3.34 -60.23 17.51
CA PRO A 496 3.30 -61.29 16.53
C PRO A 496 2.94 -60.80 15.12
N GLN A 497 3.63 -61.29 14.11
CA GLN A 497 3.38 -60.91 12.72
C GLN A 497 1.93 -61.15 12.30
N VAL A 498 1.30 -62.23 12.77
CA VAL A 498 -0.11 -62.55 12.53
C VAL A 498 -1.06 -61.46 13.05
N ASP A 499 -0.73 -60.85 14.20
CA ASP A 499 -1.57 -59.77 14.76
C ASP A 499 -1.39 -58.47 13.96
N LYS A 500 -0.17 -58.21 13.51
CA LYS A 500 0.09 -57.08 12.59
C LYS A 500 -0.66 -57.24 11.27
N ASP A 501 -0.62 -58.41 10.68
CA ASP A 501 -1.28 -58.71 9.41
C ASP A 501 -2.80 -58.64 9.53
N ARG A 502 -3.39 -59.14 10.63
CA ARG A 502 -4.83 -59.01 10.92
C ARG A 502 -5.25 -57.55 11.15
N LYS A 503 -4.46 -56.81 11.91
CA LYS A 503 -4.74 -55.41 12.13
C LYS A 503 -4.76 -54.65 10.83
N LYS A 504 -3.80 -54.88 9.95
CA LYS A 504 -3.74 -54.31 8.61
C LYS A 504 -4.95 -54.71 7.75
N GLU A 505 -5.38 -55.98 7.81
CA GLU A 505 -6.56 -56.45 7.09
C GLU A 505 -7.84 -55.68 7.55
N TYR A 506 -7.99 -55.48 8.87
CA TYR A 506 -9.12 -54.72 9.40
C TYR A 506 -9.02 -53.21 9.03
N ASP A 507 -7.82 -52.61 9.07
CA ASP A 507 -7.62 -51.24 8.61
C ASP A 507 -7.99 -51.08 7.13
N ASP A 508 -7.57 -51.99 6.27
CA ASP A 508 -7.91 -51.99 4.84
C ASP A 508 -9.42 -52.14 4.59
N LYS A 509 -10.12 -52.99 5.37
CA LYS A 509 -11.57 -53.15 5.31
C LYS A 509 -12.29 -51.90 5.79
N ILE A 510 -11.91 -51.34 6.93
CA ILE A 510 -12.49 -50.11 7.47
C ILE A 510 -12.31 -48.96 6.47
N ASN A 511 -11.12 -48.80 5.90
CA ASN A 511 -10.87 -47.76 4.90
C ASN A 511 -11.71 -47.94 3.63
N GLY A 512 -11.88 -49.19 3.18
CA GLY A 512 -12.75 -49.53 2.05
C GLY A 512 -14.21 -49.15 2.31
N LEU A 513 -14.73 -49.51 3.49
CA LEU A 513 -16.12 -49.22 3.90
C LEU A 513 -16.34 -47.71 4.09
N ARG A 514 -15.39 -47.00 4.69
CA ARG A 514 -15.46 -45.53 4.82
C ARG A 514 -15.49 -44.86 3.45
N LYS A 515 -14.67 -45.32 2.51
CA LYS A 515 -14.69 -44.82 1.14
C LYS A 515 -16.03 -45.10 0.45
N GLN A 516 -16.62 -46.26 0.62
CA GLN A 516 -17.94 -46.59 0.09
C GLN A 516 -19.01 -45.67 0.69
N LYS A 517 -18.99 -45.43 2.00
CA LYS A 517 -19.87 -44.51 2.70
C LYS A 517 -19.75 -43.08 2.12
N GLN A 518 -18.53 -42.63 1.97
CA GLN A 518 -18.23 -41.31 1.39
C GLN A 518 -18.76 -41.17 -0.04
N GLU A 519 -18.57 -42.18 -0.90
CA GLU A 519 -19.08 -42.17 -2.28
C GLU A 519 -20.61 -42.08 -2.32
N LEU A 520 -21.33 -42.79 -1.44
CA LEU A 520 -22.77 -42.72 -1.33
C LEU A 520 -23.29 -41.34 -0.86
N LEU A 521 -22.63 -40.76 0.15
CA LEU A 521 -22.98 -39.43 0.66
C LEU A 521 -22.69 -38.33 -0.36
N GLN A 522 -21.58 -38.45 -1.10
CA GLN A 522 -21.25 -37.52 -2.19
C GLN A 522 -22.26 -37.64 -3.35
N GLU A 523 -22.73 -38.84 -3.68
CA GLU A 523 -23.75 -39.04 -4.70
C GLU A 523 -25.07 -38.38 -4.27
N TYR A 524 -25.50 -38.56 -3.02
CA TYR A 524 -26.65 -37.88 -2.44
C TYR A 524 -26.44 -36.35 -2.48
N GLY A 525 -25.32 -35.86 -2.03
CA GLY A 525 -24.99 -34.43 -2.02
C GLY A 525 -25.05 -33.79 -3.42
N LYS A 526 -24.52 -34.47 -4.46
CA LYS A 526 -24.63 -33.99 -5.85
C LYS A 526 -26.08 -33.87 -6.34
N GLY A 527 -26.97 -34.75 -5.88
CA GLY A 527 -28.38 -34.72 -6.22
C GLY A 527 -29.20 -33.69 -5.43
N ASN A 528 -28.67 -33.18 -4.30
CA ASN A 528 -29.40 -32.28 -3.42
C ASN A 528 -29.37 -30.84 -3.92
N GLN A 529 -30.48 -30.39 -4.50
CA GLN A 529 -30.60 -29.02 -5.07
C GLN A 529 -30.52 -27.93 -4.01
N VAL A 530 -30.97 -28.17 -2.78
CA VAL A 530 -30.95 -27.19 -1.69
C VAL A 530 -29.48 -26.93 -1.26
N VAL A 531 -28.68 -27.99 -1.07
CA VAL A 531 -27.26 -27.87 -0.76
C VAL A 531 -26.53 -27.04 -1.83
N GLY A 532 -26.76 -27.38 -3.11
CA GLY A 532 -26.16 -26.61 -4.21
C GLY A 532 -26.61 -25.16 -4.26
N GLN A 533 -27.86 -24.88 -3.92
CA GLN A 533 -28.36 -23.50 -3.88
C GLN A 533 -27.74 -22.69 -2.74
N LEU A 534 -27.58 -23.29 -1.56
CA LEU A 534 -26.96 -22.64 -0.40
C LEU A 534 -25.47 -22.33 -0.65
N ILE A 535 -24.74 -23.29 -1.22
CA ILE A 535 -23.31 -23.09 -1.58
C ILE A 535 -23.19 -21.97 -2.62
N ASP A 536 -24.00 -22.00 -3.67
CA ASP A 536 -23.93 -20.98 -4.72
C ASP A 536 -24.31 -19.58 -4.21
N LEU A 537 -25.26 -19.47 -3.27
CA LEU A 537 -25.57 -18.20 -2.58
C LEU A 537 -24.36 -17.67 -1.81
N ALA A 538 -23.68 -18.54 -1.05
CA ALA A 538 -22.49 -18.15 -0.30
C ALA A 538 -21.32 -17.74 -1.23
N LEU A 539 -21.13 -18.47 -2.34
CA LEU A 539 -20.15 -18.13 -3.37
C LEU A 539 -20.47 -16.80 -4.05
N LEU A 540 -21.75 -16.55 -4.36
CA LEU A 540 -22.21 -15.30 -4.98
C LEU A 540 -21.98 -14.11 -4.05
N ALA A 541 -22.33 -14.24 -2.78
CA ALA A 541 -22.13 -13.19 -1.77
C ALA A 541 -20.64 -12.81 -1.59
N ASN A 542 -19.71 -13.71 -1.93
CA ASN A 542 -18.28 -13.48 -1.87
C ASN A 542 -17.62 -13.16 -3.22
N GLY A 543 -18.40 -12.92 -4.28
CA GLY A 543 -17.89 -12.64 -5.62
C GLY A 543 -17.16 -13.83 -6.29
N LEU A 544 -17.31 -15.04 -5.74
CA LEU A 544 -16.66 -16.27 -6.20
C LEU A 544 -17.47 -17.01 -7.28
N LEU A 545 -18.79 -16.73 -7.41
CA LEU A 545 -19.66 -17.36 -8.41
C LEU A 545 -19.63 -16.57 -9.72
N LYS A 546 -19.05 -17.12 -10.77
CA LYS A 546 -18.86 -16.43 -12.06
C LYS A 546 -19.21 -17.35 -13.24
N GLY A 547 -19.36 -16.75 -14.43
CA GLY A 547 -19.46 -17.47 -15.69
C GLY A 547 -20.60 -18.49 -15.76
N GLU A 548 -20.28 -19.73 -16.15
CA GLU A 548 -21.25 -20.81 -16.33
C GLU A 548 -21.96 -21.20 -15.02
N ALA A 549 -21.22 -21.21 -13.90
CA ALA A 549 -21.77 -21.52 -12.57
C ALA A 549 -22.86 -20.50 -12.17
N LEU A 550 -22.60 -19.22 -12.38
CA LEU A 550 -23.61 -18.17 -12.13
C LEU A 550 -24.86 -18.35 -13.01
N ASN A 551 -24.70 -18.72 -14.27
CA ASN A 551 -25.84 -18.98 -15.17
C ASN A 551 -26.67 -20.20 -14.71
N LYS A 552 -26.00 -21.27 -14.25
CA LYS A 552 -26.67 -22.46 -13.69
C LYS A 552 -27.44 -22.11 -12.41
N PHE A 553 -26.83 -21.32 -11.52
CA PHE A 553 -27.45 -20.81 -10.32
C PHE A 553 -28.73 -20.02 -10.62
N VAL A 554 -28.67 -19.06 -11.55
CA VAL A 554 -29.84 -18.24 -11.94
C VAL A 554 -30.97 -19.12 -12.47
N LYS A 555 -30.67 -20.09 -13.34
CA LYS A 555 -31.69 -21.02 -13.87
C LYS A 555 -32.37 -21.83 -12.76
N ARG A 556 -31.58 -22.43 -11.86
CA ARG A 556 -32.08 -23.19 -10.72
C ARG A 556 -32.93 -22.32 -9.77
N SER A 557 -32.47 -21.08 -9.50
CA SER A 557 -33.22 -20.14 -8.66
C SER A 557 -34.62 -19.83 -9.24
N VAL A 558 -34.69 -19.64 -10.57
CA VAL A 558 -36.00 -19.43 -11.24
C VAL A 558 -36.91 -20.65 -11.14
N GLU A 559 -36.36 -21.86 -11.19
CA GLU A 559 -37.11 -23.10 -11.04
C GLU A 559 -37.65 -23.28 -9.61
N LEU A 560 -36.92 -22.87 -8.60
CA LEU A 560 -37.29 -22.93 -7.19
C LEU A 560 -38.37 -21.89 -6.80
N ILE A 561 -38.53 -20.82 -7.55
CA ILE A 561 -39.56 -19.79 -7.32
C ILE A 561 -40.91 -20.18 -7.93
N LYS A 562 -40.96 -21.12 -8.86
CA LYS A 562 -42.20 -21.64 -9.44
C LYS A 562 -42.85 -22.66 -8.52
#